data_de1c10553e36371ffd163fa83b8af3ef
#
_entry.id   de1c10553e36371ffd163fa83b8af3ef
#
_cell.length_a   1.000
_cell.length_b   1.000
_cell.length_c   1.000
_cell.angle_alpha   90.00
_cell.angle_beta   90.00
_cell.angle_gamma   90.00
#
_symmetry.space_group_name_H-M   'P 1'
#
loop_
_entity.id
_entity.type
_entity.pdbx_description
1 polymer ?
#
loop_
_entity_poly.entity_id
_entity_poly.type
_entity_poly.pdbx_seq_one_letter_code
_entity_poly.pdbx_strand_id
1 'polypeptide(L)'
;MVKIANIVFNPFTNDSRVLKESVSLSKNGYKVEVIAHGDQNLEQIEQKDGFKIVRFNYLDRKVIKSKVDKLKIYLSWIKETVNYIKDFDILHCNDLNTLPIGFIVKKIYNKDIKIVYDAHEYETEINGLSGIQKTLTKILEKFLIKYTDKVITVSDAIANEYVKLYNIEKPALVLNTPQFKQIEKKDIFREKFNIPKENTIFLYQGGLSSGRGIEILLESFKLVDDEKSVIVFMGYGPLEYLVKESAEKNDNIYFHPAVSPDVLLDYTSSADFGISTIEDSCLSYRYCLPNKMFEYLMAEIPVIVSNLHEMKRLVEDNKVGVVAKENTPKGLSETVKEALQSDKEKLQHNIQKVKEIYNWEEQEKVLLEVYKDLDAN
;
A
#
# COMPACT_ATOMS: atom_id res chain seq x y z
N MET A 1 23.19 -8.60 -19.58
CA MET A 1 22.01 -8.70 -18.67
C MET A 1 21.81 -7.30 -18.12
N VAL A 2 20.64 -6.72 -18.33
CA VAL A 2 20.30 -5.35 -17.91
C VAL A 2 20.28 -5.29 -16.37
N LYS A 3 20.99 -4.33 -15.80
CA LYS A 3 21.09 -4.12 -14.36
C LYS A 3 20.09 -3.07 -13.89
N ILE A 4 19.25 -3.43 -12.94
CA ILE A 4 18.24 -2.56 -12.35
C ILE A 4 18.61 -2.27 -10.89
N ALA A 5 18.66 -0.98 -10.54
CA ALA A 5 18.68 -0.55 -9.14
C ALA A 5 17.25 -0.17 -8.73
N ASN A 6 16.63 -0.98 -7.88
CA ASN A 6 15.33 -0.69 -7.28
C ASN A 6 15.56 0.03 -5.95
N ILE A 7 15.32 1.35 -5.91
CA ILE A 7 15.79 2.26 -4.86
C ILE A 7 14.65 2.60 -3.91
N VAL A 8 14.84 2.35 -2.61
CA VAL A 8 13.84 2.64 -1.58
C VAL A 8 14.46 3.38 -0.39
N PHE A 9 13.75 4.36 0.16
CA PHE A 9 14.19 5.11 1.34
C PHE A 9 13.57 4.54 2.64
N ASN A 10 13.63 3.21 2.77
CA ASN A 10 13.22 2.46 3.95
C ASN A 10 14.18 1.26 4.14
N PRO A 11 14.16 0.53 5.28
CA PRO A 11 15.08 -0.58 5.53
C PRO A 11 14.80 -1.84 4.71
N PHE A 12 13.77 -1.87 3.91
CA PHE A 12 13.33 -3.00 3.10
C PHE A 12 13.15 -4.29 3.93
N THR A 13 12.41 -4.19 5.01
CA THR A 13 12.06 -5.32 5.88
C THR A 13 10.64 -5.81 5.64
N ASN A 14 9.70 -4.92 5.32
CA ASN A 14 8.27 -5.20 5.15
C ASN A 14 7.65 -4.47 3.94
N ASP A 15 8.41 -4.24 2.88
CA ASP A 15 7.94 -3.60 1.67
C ASP A 15 7.48 -4.63 0.64
N SER A 16 6.21 -4.99 0.69
CA SER A 16 5.65 -6.04 -0.15
C SER A 16 5.57 -5.68 -1.64
N ARG A 17 5.44 -4.37 -1.97
CA ARG A 17 5.39 -3.91 -3.35
C ARG A 17 6.76 -4.07 -4.01
N VAL A 18 7.77 -3.44 -3.43
CA VAL A 18 9.14 -3.50 -3.94
C VAL A 18 9.69 -4.92 -3.97
N LEU A 19 9.28 -5.77 -3.01
CA LEU A 19 9.61 -7.20 -3.01
C LEU A 19 9.04 -7.90 -4.25
N LYS A 20 7.75 -7.77 -4.51
CA LYS A 20 7.08 -8.41 -5.66
C LYS A 20 7.65 -7.94 -6.99
N GLU A 21 7.86 -6.64 -7.15
CA GLU A 21 8.47 -6.05 -8.33
C GLU A 21 9.89 -6.58 -8.56
N SER A 22 10.72 -6.61 -7.52
CA SER A 22 12.10 -7.12 -7.62
C SER A 22 12.16 -8.61 -7.97
N VAL A 23 11.26 -9.41 -7.39
CA VAL A 23 11.12 -10.84 -7.72
C VAL A 23 10.69 -11.03 -9.18
N SER A 24 9.68 -10.28 -9.62
CA SER A 24 9.15 -10.35 -10.98
C SER A 24 10.20 -9.99 -12.01
N LEU A 25 10.91 -8.88 -11.82
CA LEU A 25 11.98 -8.45 -12.70
C LEU A 25 13.14 -9.46 -12.73
N SER A 26 13.55 -9.98 -11.57
CA SER A 26 14.62 -10.97 -11.49
C SER A 26 14.26 -12.27 -12.22
N LYS A 27 13.03 -12.78 -12.04
CA LYS A 27 12.54 -13.97 -12.74
C LYS A 27 12.46 -13.78 -14.27
N ASN A 28 12.32 -12.55 -14.73
CA ASN A 28 12.22 -12.20 -16.15
C ASN A 28 13.57 -11.75 -16.77
N GLY A 29 14.70 -12.12 -16.13
CA GLY A 29 16.03 -12.03 -16.73
C GLY A 29 16.77 -10.72 -16.46
N TYR A 30 16.26 -9.84 -15.61
CA TYR A 30 16.98 -8.66 -15.16
C TYR A 30 17.88 -8.96 -13.97
N LYS A 31 19.02 -8.29 -13.88
CA LYS A 31 19.86 -8.31 -12.69
C LYS A 31 19.42 -7.22 -11.73
N VAL A 32 18.62 -7.59 -10.73
CA VAL A 32 18.02 -6.64 -9.79
C VAL A 32 18.86 -6.51 -8.52
N GLU A 33 19.08 -5.28 -8.09
CA GLU A 33 19.61 -4.96 -6.78
C GLU A 33 18.67 -3.94 -6.10
N VAL A 34 18.14 -4.28 -4.93
CA VAL A 34 17.37 -3.32 -4.10
C VAL A 34 18.37 -2.50 -3.29
N ILE A 35 18.30 -1.19 -3.44
CA ILE A 35 19.16 -0.24 -2.72
C ILE A 35 18.34 0.45 -1.64
N ALA A 36 18.62 0.12 -0.39
CA ALA A 36 17.81 0.51 0.75
C ALA A 36 18.55 1.42 1.73
N HIS A 37 17.77 2.25 2.45
CA HIS A 37 18.26 2.96 3.62
C HIS A 37 18.14 2.04 4.85
N GLY A 38 19.21 1.31 5.16
CA GLY A 38 19.24 0.39 6.29
C GLY A 38 19.39 1.07 7.65
N ASP A 39 19.26 0.29 8.70
CA ASP A 39 19.68 0.65 10.05
C ASP A 39 20.89 -0.19 10.50
N GLN A 40 21.48 0.14 11.66
CA GLN A 40 22.71 -0.48 12.14
C GLN A 40 22.58 -1.96 12.53
N ASN A 41 21.34 -2.47 12.67
CA ASN A 41 21.07 -3.84 13.11
C ASN A 41 20.83 -4.79 11.92
N LEU A 42 20.78 -4.26 10.69
CA LEU A 42 20.51 -5.03 9.50
C LEU A 42 21.80 -5.37 8.74
N GLU A 43 21.81 -6.52 8.08
CA GLU A 43 22.89 -6.89 7.18
C GLU A 43 22.99 -5.91 6.01
N GLN A 44 24.21 -5.47 5.70
CA GLN A 44 24.47 -4.54 4.59
C GLN A 44 24.21 -5.17 3.23
N ILE A 45 24.47 -6.47 3.10
CA ILE A 45 24.28 -7.22 1.85
C ILE A 45 23.53 -8.50 2.17
N GLU A 46 22.41 -8.69 1.49
CA GLU A 46 21.57 -9.89 1.62
C GLU A 46 21.19 -10.42 0.23
N GLN A 47 21.11 -11.73 0.07
CA GLN A 47 20.53 -12.37 -1.13
C GLN A 47 19.12 -12.84 -0.80
N LYS A 48 18.16 -12.52 -1.65
CA LYS A 48 16.77 -12.89 -1.43
C LYS A 48 16.06 -13.13 -2.77
N ASP A 49 15.37 -14.24 -2.89
CA ASP A 49 14.43 -14.54 -3.99
C ASP A 49 14.97 -14.23 -5.41
N GLY A 50 16.27 -14.42 -5.64
CA GLY A 50 16.91 -14.21 -6.95
C GLY A 50 17.49 -12.83 -7.18
N PHE A 51 17.36 -11.89 -6.23
CA PHE A 51 17.95 -10.56 -6.29
C PHE A 51 18.83 -10.26 -5.07
N LYS A 52 19.62 -9.20 -5.16
CA LYS A 52 20.49 -8.72 -4.09
C LYS A 52 19.90 -7.50 -3.41
N ILE A 53 20.04 -7.44 -2.09
CA ILE A 53 19.72 -6.26 -1.28
C ILE A 53 21.02 -5.63 -0.83
N VAL A 54 21.14 -4.32 -1.02
CA VAL A 54 22.28 -3.51 -0.53
C VAL A 54 21.72 -2.40 0.36
N ARG A 55 22.11 -2.42 1.62
CA ARG A 55 21.70 -1.41 2.61
C ARG A 55 22.87 -0.52 2.97
N PHE A 56 22.66 0.77 2.87
CA PHE A 56 23.53 1.76 3.49
C PHE A 56 22.99 2.06 4.89
N ASN A 57 23.69 1.52 5.89
CA ASN A 57 23.20 1.52 7.27
C ASN A 57 23.60 2.79 8.01
N TYR A 58 22.59 3.48 8.53
CA TYR A 58 22.71 4.69 9.33
C TYR A 58 22.04 4.47 10.70
N LEU A 59 22.11 5.47 11.56
CA LEU A 59 21.32 5.50 12.78
C LEU A 59 19.82 5.45 12.47
N ASP A 60 19.06 4.67 13.24
CA ASP A 60 17.61 4.60 13.06
C ASP A 60 17.00 6.02 13.12
N ARG A 61 16.29 6.37 12.07
CA ARG A 61 15.63 7.68 11.91
C ARG A 61 14.65 8.00 13.03
N LYS A 62 14.10 6.98 13.70
CA LYS A 62 13.20 7.14 14.86
C LYS A 62 13.95 7.71 16.08
N VAL A 63 15.22 7.41 16.22
CA VAL A 63 16.09 7.90 17.31
C VAL A 63 16.54 9.32 17.06
N ILE A 64 16.62 9.76 15.78
CA ILE A 64 17.13 11.06 15.42
C ILE A 64 16.02 12.12 15.53
N LYS A 65 16.16 13.01 16.52
CA LYS A 65 15.20 14.12 16.77
C LYS A 65 15.45 15.35 15.90
N SER A 66 16.72 15.64 15.60
CA SER A 66 17.15 16.85 14.87
C SER A 66 16.77 16.77 13.38
N LYS A 67 16.07 17.77 12.85
CA LYS A 67 15.77 17.89 11.41
C LYS A 67 17.04 18.03 10.57
N VAL A 68 18.05 18.72 11.09
CA VAL A 68 19.32 18.93 10.41
C VAL A 68 20.08 17.60 10.26
N ASP A 69 20.08 16.76 11.30
CA ASP A 69 20.78 15.48 11.23
C ASP A 69 20.03 14.48 10.32
N LYS A 70 18.69 14.52 10.32
CA LYS A 70 17.89 13.77 9.32
C LYS A 70 18.24 14.16 7.89
N LEU A 71 18.43 15.47 7.63
CA LEU A 71 18.83 15.96 6.31
C LEU A 71 20.26 15.54 5.95
N LYS A 72 21.21 15.62 6.88
CA LYS A 72 22.59 15.16 6.65
C LYS A 72 22.64 13.68 6.28
N ILE A 73 21.90 12.84 7.02
CA ILE A 73 21.82 11.40 6.75
C ILE A 73 21.21 11.15 5.37
N TYR A 74 20.15 11.83 5.02
CA TYR A 74 19.54 11.72 3.70
C TYR A 74 20.51 12.09 2.58
N LEU A 75 21.24 13.20 2.73
CA LEU A 75 22.24 13.63 1.74
C LEU A 75 23.43 12.65 1.65
N SER A 76 23.87 12.10 2.79
CA SER A 76 24.92 11.07 2.79
C SER A 76 24.46 9.80 2.11
N TRP A 77 23.23 9.36 2.38
CA TRP A 77 22.63 8.20 1.71
C TRP A 77 22.48 8.40 0.20
N ILE A 78 22.04 9.58 -0.24
CA ILE A 78 22.00 9.92 -1.68
C ILE A 78 23.41 9.78 -2.28
N LYS A 79 24.43 10.36 -1.65
CA LYS A 79 25.81 10.32 -2.15
C LYS A 79 26.34 8.91 -2.29
N GLU A 80 26.13 8.05 -1.28
CA GLU A 80 26.59 6.66 -1.31
C GLU A 80 25.82 5.86 -2.37
N THR A 81 24.50 6.03 -2.44
CA THR A 81 23.65 5.38 -3.44
C THR A 81 24.06 5.76 -4.85
N VAL A 82 24.22 7.05 -5.15
CA VAL A 82 24.66 7.54 -6.47
C VAL A 82 26.00 6.92 -6.87
N ASN A 83 26.98 6.90 -5.96
CA ASN A 83 28.29 6.31 -6.24
C ASN A 83 28.23 4.82 -6.55
N TYR A 84 27.30 4.10 -5.92
CA TYR A 84 27.13 2.67 -6.09
C TYR A 84 26.43 2.32 -7.41
N ILE A 85 25.40 3.09 -7.80
CA ILE A 85 24.50 2.70 -8.92
C ILE A 85 24.81 3.41 -10.24
N LYS A 86 25.81 4.26 -10.32
CA LYS A 86 26.12 5.08 -11.52
C LYS A 86 26.38 4.28 -12.80
N ASP A 87 26.75 3.00 -12.68
CA ASP A 87 27.03 2.08 -13.79
C ASP A 87 25.89 1.06 -14.02
N PHE A 88 24.68 1.34 -13.50
CA PHE A 88 23.48 0.56 -13.77
C PHE A 88 22.83 1.03 -15.08
N ASP A 89 21.93 0.22 -15.61
CA ASP A 89 21.22 0.51 -16.87
C ASP A 89 19.87 1.21 -16.61
N ILE A 90 19.13 0.74 -15.58
CA ILE A 90 17.82 1.27 -15.20
C ILE A 90 17.79 1.57 -13.69
N LEU A 91 17.25 2.73 -13.34
CA LEU A 91 16.95 3.12 -11.97
C LEU A 91 15.44 3.14 -11.75
N HIS A 92 14.95 2.28 -10.89
CA HIS A 92 13.57 2.30 -10.41
C HIS A 92 13.51 3.08 -9.10
N CYS A 93 12.98 4.28 -9.18
CA CYS A 93 12.91 5.22 -8.07
C CYS A 93 11.53 5.13 -7.40
N ASN A 94 11.47 4.50 -6.24
CA ASN A 94 10.23 4.41 -5.46
C ASN A 94 10.04 5.69 -4.64
N ASP A 95 8.90 6.30 -4.80
CA ASP A 95 8.50 7.56 -4.20
C ASP A 95 9.39 8.77 -4.58
N LEU A 96 8.89 9.96 -4.32
CA LEU A 96 9.57 11.21 -4.66
C LEU A 96 10.94 11.36 -3.94
N ASN A 97 11.09 10.74 -2.78
CA ASN A 97 12.34 10.85 -1.99
C ASN A 97 13.55 10.14 -2.61
N THR A 98 13.35 9.24 -3.58
CA THR A 98 14.45 8.56 -4.29
C THR A 98 14.73 9.17 -5.66
N LEU A 99 13.77 9.90 -6.23
CA LEU A 99 13.85 10.48 -7.57
C LEU A 99 15.06 11.46 -7.77
N PRO A 100 15.49 12.26 -6.76
CA PRO A 100 16.73 13.06 -6.86
C PRO A 100 17.96 12.22 -7.19
N ILE A 101 18.03 10.97 -6.75
CA ILE A 101 19.16 10.07 -7.05
C ILE A 101 19.21 9.78 -8.54
N GLY A 102 18.08 9.40 -9.14
CA GLY A 102 17.97 9.16 -10.58
C GLY A 102 18.38 10.39 -11.40
N PHE A 103 17.87 11.56 -11.01
CA PHE A 103 18.25 12.82 -11.65
C PHE A 103 19.76 13.10 -11.60
N ILE A 104 20.39 12.94 -10.43
CA ILE A 104 21.84 13.16 -10.26
C ILE A 104 22.64 12.21 -11.15
N VAL A 105 22.30 10.90 -11.14
CA VAL A 105 23.00 9.91 -11.98
C VAL A 105 22.86 10.26 -13.45
N LYS A 106 21.65 10.53 -13.93
CA LYS A 106 21.37 10.87 -15.34
C LYS A 106 22.09 12.14 -15.81
N LYS A 107 22.23 13.15 -14.94
CA LYS A 107 22.82 14.44 -15.30
C LYS A 107 24.34 14.48 -15.19
N ILE A 108 24.92 13.75 -14.25
CA ILE A 108 26.33 13.88 -13.92
C ILE A 108 27.16 12.70 -14.41
N TYR A 109 26.60 11.48 -14.35
CA TYR A 109 27.38 10.27 -14.57
C TYR A 109 27.03 9.52 -15.86
N ASN A 110 25.74 9.29 -16.11
CA ASN A 110 25.27 8.48 -17.25
C ASN A 110 24.00 9.08 -17.85
N LYS A 111 24.12 9.74 -19.00
CA LYS A 111 23.00 10.41 -19.69
C LYS A 111 21.98 9.42 -20.28
N ASP A 112 22.42 8.21 -20.59
CA ASP A 112 21.62 7.19 -21.26
C ASP A 112 20.86 6.30 -20.25
N ILE A 113 21.12 6.47 -18.94
CA ILE A 113 20.44 5.71 -17.91
C ILE A 113 18.93 5.96 -17.98
N LYS A 114 18.16 4.89 -17.88
CA LYS A 114 16.69 4.95 -17.86
C LYS A 114 16.19 5.11 -16.44
N ILE A 115 15.17 5.94 -16.25
CA ILE A 115 14.56 6.20 -14.93
C ILE A 115 13.08 5.84 -14.97
N VAL A 116 12.69 4.88 -14.15
CA VAL A 116 11.29 4.60 -13.78
C VAL A 116 11.00 5.33 -12.48
N TYR A 117 9.95 6.12 -12.45
CA TYR A 117 9.43 6.74 -11.23
C TYR A 117 8.16 6.01 -10.80
N ASP A 118 8.19 5.34 -9.67
CA ASP A 118 7.04 4.65 -9.10
C ASP A 118 6.50 5.42 -7.90
N ALA A 119 5.39 6.11 -8.12
CA ALA A 119 4.70 6.90 -7.10
C ALA A 119 3.66 6.04 -6.38
N HIS A 120 3.99 5.59 -5.18
CA HIS A 120 3.13 4.71 -4.37
C HIS A 120 1.91 5.42 -3.79
N GLU A 121 1.93 6.74 -3.78
CA GLU A 121 0.85 7.61 -3.32
C GLU A 121 0.76 8.84 -4.23
N TYR A 122 -0.21 9.73 -3.99
CA TYR A 122 -0.19 11.06 -4.59
C TYR A 122 0.80 11.94 -3.81
N GLU A 123 2.07 11.84 -4.15
CA GLU A 123 3.24 12.29 -3.38
C GLU A 123 3.17 13.74 -2.88
N THR A 124 2.56 14.63 -3.65
CA THR A 124 2.43 16.05 -3.29
C THR A 124 1.15 16.38 -2.53
N GLU A 125 0.30 15.37 -2.29
CA GLU A 125 -1.01 15.50 -1.67
C GLU A 125 -1.20 14.55 -0.48
N ILE A 126 -0.11 14.05 0.10
CA ILE A 126 -0.12 13.13 1.24
C ILE A 126 -0.65 13.78 2.52
N ASN A 127 -1.20 12.97 3.40
CA ASN A 127 -1.73 13.44 4.67
C ASN A 127 -0.65 14.12 5.53
N GLY A 128 -0.98 15.29 6.09
CA GLY A 128 -0.07 16.10 6.89
C GLY A 128 0.88 17.02 6.11
N LEU A 129 0.95 16.91 4.78
CA LEU A 129 1.76 17.81 3.94
C LEU A 129 1.01 19.12 3.67
N SER A 130 1.54 20.24 4.15
CA SER A 130 0.86 21.55 4.05
C SER A 130 1.83 22.71 3.87
N GLY A 131 1.29 23.90 3.56
CA GLY A 131 2.00 25.16 3.52
C GLY A 131 3.22 25.17 2.56
N ILE A 132 4.31 25.76 3.00
CA ILE A 132 5.54 25.93 2.21
C ILE A 132 6.14 24.57 1.82
N GLN A 133 6.08 23.59 2.72
CA GLN A 133 6.61 22.25 2.43
C GLN A 133 5.88 21.62 1.25
N LYS A 134 4.55 21.70 1.20
CA LYS A 134 3.75 21.21 0.07
C LYS A 134 4.13 21.88 -1.24
N THR A 135 4.30 23.21 -1.21
CA THR A 135 4.70 23.99 -2.40
C THR A 135 6.08 23.56 -2.90
N LEU A 136 7.05 23.40 -2.00
CA LEU A 136 8.40 22.96 -2.36
C LEU A 136 8.40 21.53 -2.92
N THR A 137 7.61 20.61 -2.33
CA THR A 137 7.44 19.25 -2.82
C THR A 137 6.87 19.23 -4.24
N LYS A 138 5.84 20.04 -4.52
CA LYS A 138 5.28 20.20 -5.88
C LYS A 138 6.29 20.73 -6.90
N ILE A 139 7.07 21.72 -6.52
CA ILE A 139 8.10 22.27 -7.40
C ILE A 139 9.18 21.22 -7.69
N LEU A 140 9.60 20.49 -6.67
CA LEU A 140 10.60 19.43 -6.79
C LEU A 140 10.12 18.32 -7.72
N GLU A 141 8.92 17.78 -7.49
CA GLU A 141 8.37 16.71 -8.32
C GLU A 141 8.19 17.19 -9.77
N LYS A 142 7.61 18.39 -9.98
CA LYS A 142 7.43 18.98 -11.31
C LYS A 142 8.75 19.18 -12.06
N PHE A 143 9.83 19.43 -11.35
CA PHE A 143 11.16 19.54 -11.95
C PHE A 143 11.74 18.17 -12.29
N LEU A 144 11.70 17.22 -11.35
CA LEU A 144 12.35 15.91 -11.47
C LEU A 144 11.66 14.97 -12.45
N ILE A 145 10.33 14.96 -12.49
CA ILE A 145 9.55 14.06 -13.33
C ILE A 145 9.85 14.22 -14.83
N LYS A 146 10.33 15.35 -15.26
CA LYS A 146 10.75 15.61 -16.65
C LYS A 146 11.97 14.80 -17.09
N TYR A 147 12.66 14.18 -16.15
CA TYR A 147 13.87 13.39 -16.41
C TYR A 147 13.60 11.89 -16.32
N THR A 148 12.36 11.51 -16.02
CA THR A 148 11.94 10.10 -16.01
C THR A 148 11.60 9.63 -17.43
N ASP A 149 11.87 8.37 -17.69
CA ASP A 149 11.54 7.73 -18.96
C ASP A 149 10.17 7.05 -18.88
N LYS A 150 9.78 6.52 -17.72
CA LYS A 150 8.46 5.96 -17.42
C LYS A 150 8.01 6.36 -16.02
N VAL A 151 6.70 6.47 -15.86
CA VAL A 151 6.06 6.73 -14.56
C VAL A 151 5.04 5.63 -14.28
N ILE A 152 5.06 5.13 -13.04
CA ILE A 152 4.11 4.15 -12.52
C ILE A 152 3.34 4.80 -11.37
N THR A 153 2.08 4.43 -11.19
CA THR A 153 1.29 4.83 -10.02
C THR A 153 0.22 3.78 -9.66
N VAL A 154 -0.53 4.04 -8.60
CA VAL A 154 -1.39 3.06 -7.92
C VAL A 154 -2.89 3.28 -8.12
N SER A 155 -3.30 4.31 -8.87
CA SER A 155 -4.71 4.52 -9.21
C SER A 155 -4.90 5.35 -10.47
N ASP A 156 -6.04 5.18 -11.12
CA ASP A 156 -6.39 5.89 -12.35
C ASP A 156 -6.56 7.40 -12.11
N ALA A 157 -7.14 7.76 -10.97
CA ALA A 157 -7.31 9.17 -10.61
C ALA A 157 -5.96 9.87 -10.42
N ILE A 158 -4.99 9.24 -9.74
CA ILE A 158 -3.64 9.79 -9.58
C ILE A 158 -2.95 9.90 -10.95
N ALA A 159 -3.05 8.88 -11.79
CA ALA A 159 -2.48 8.90 -13.15
C ALA A 159 -3.03 10.09 -13.97
N ASN A 160 -4.33 10.30 -13.93
CA ASN A 160 -4.98 11.41 -14.63
C ASN A 160 -4.56 12.79 -14.07
N GLU A 161 -4.37 12.90 -12.76
CA GLU A 161 -3.83 14.13 -12.16
C GLU A 161 -2.38 14.40 -12.61
N TYR A 162 -1.54 13.37 -12.71
CA TYR A 162 -0.17 13.49 -13.19
C TYR A 162 -0.09 13.95 -14.65
N VAL A 163 -0.95 13.43 -15.51
CA VAL A 163 -1.09 13.92 -16.91
C VAL A 163 -1.40 15.42 -16.93
N LYS A 164 -2.39 15.86 -16.14
CA LYS A 164 -2.80 17.28 -16.09
C LYS A 164 -1.72 18.20 -15.52
N LEU A 165 -1.05 17.77 -14.43
CA LEU A 165 -0.09 18.60 -13.71
C LEU A 165 1.27 18.71 -14.40
N TYR A 166 1.71 17.62 -15.03
CA TYR A 166 3.08 17.49 -15.53
C TYR A 166 3.18 17.41 -17.03
N ASN A 167 2.06 17.27 -17.73
CA ASN A 167 1.99 17.10 -19.20
C ASN A 167 2.90 15.95 -19.69
N ILE A 168 2.77 14.79 -19.04
CA ILE A 168 3.47 13.55 -19.34
C ILE A 168 2.50 12.53 -19.95
N GLU A 169 3.03 11.46 -20.55
CA GLU A 169 2.22 10.29 -20.89
C GLU A 169 1.52 9.76 -19.64
N LYS A 170 0.35 9.13 -19.82
CA LYS A 170 -0.39 8.57 -18.68
C LYS A 170 0.45 7.51 -17.99
N PRO A 171 0.71 7.65 -16.67
CA PRO A 171 1.43 6.65 -15.90
C PRO A 171 0.83 5.25 -16.04
N ALA A 172 1.69 4.23 -16.08
CA ALA A 172 1.25 2.85 -16.01
C ALA A 172 0.66 2.56 -14.62
N LEU A 173 -0.41 1.76 -14.57
CA LEU A 173 -1.06 1.40 -13.31
C LEU A 173 -0.56 0.04 -12.85
N VAL A 174 0.25 0.03 -11.80
CA VAL A 174 0.69 -1.20 -11.11
C VAL A 174 0.15 -1.15 -9.69
N LEU A 175 -0.92 -1.90 -9.45
CA LEU A 175 -1.59 -1.94 -8.15
C LEU A 175 -0.85 -2.87 -7.18
N ASN A 176 -0.89 -2.55 -5.89
CA ASN A 176 -0.26 -3.41 -4.88
C ASN A 176 -1.20 -4.54 -4.45
N THR A 177 -1.53 -5.42 -5.37
CA THR A 177 -2.41 -6.58 -5.14
C THR A 177 -1.64 -7.78 -4.57
N PRO A 178 -2.28 -8.71 -3.85
CA PRO A 178 -1.69 -9.98 -3.46
C PRO A 178 -1.49 -10.89 -4.68
N GLN A 179 -0.66 -11.92 -4.55
CA GLN A 179 -0.59 -13.02 -5.51
C GLN A 179 -1.92 -13.77 -5.54
N PHE A 180 -2.28 -14.29 -6.72
CA PHE A 180 -3.48 -15.11 -6.85
C PHE A 180 -3.37 -16.35 -5.96
N LYS A 181 -4.40 -16.57 -5.15
CA LYS A 181 -4.47 -17.73 -4.24
C LYS A 181 -5.89 -18.28 -4.21
N GLN A 182 -6.03 -19.59 -4.34
CA GLN A 182 -7.26 -20.27 -3.97
C GLN A 182 -7.35 -20.30 -2.44
N ILE A 183 -8.49 -19.88 -1.93
CA ILE A 183 -8.68 -19.72 -0.49
C ILE A 183 -9.56 -20.86 0.06
N GLU A 184 -9.09 -21.44 1.12
CA GLU A 184 -9.89 -22.27 2.00
C GLU A 184 -10.33 -21.43 3.19
N LYS A 185 -11.64 -21.27 3.38
CA LYS A 185 -12.18 -20.46 4.50
C LYS A 185 -11.73 -21.07 5.83
N LYS A 186 -11.19 -20.23 6.71
CA LYS A 186 -10.76 -20.60 8.07
C LYS A 186 -11.73 -20.01 9.10
N ASP A 187 -11.65 -20.50 10.33
CA ASP A 187 -12.44 -20.03 11.49
C ASP A 187 -11.56 -19.52 12.64
N ILE A 188 -10.34 -19.06 12.34
CA ILE A 188 -9.30 -18.69 13.31
C ILE A 188 -9.82 -17.69 14.35
N PHE A 189 -10.54 -16.66 13.94
CA PHE A 189 -11.07 -15.67 14.87
C PHE A 189 -12.16 -16.24 15.77
N ARG A 190 -13.05 -17.11 15.23
CA ARG A 190 -14.09 -17.76 16.05
C ARG A 190 -13.48 -18.67 17.10
N GLU A 191 -12.50 -19.48 16.72
CA GLU A 191 -11.78 -20.35 17.64
C GLU A 191 -11.02 -19.56 18.71
N LYS A 192 -10.32 -18.50 18.32
CA LYS A 192 -9.47 -17.72 19.22
C LYS A 192 -10.26 -16.90 20.24
N PHE A 193 -11.37 -16.32 19.82
CA PHE A 193 -12.17 -15.39 20.64
C PHE A 193 -13.48 -16.00 21.15
N ASN A 194 -13.72 -17.29 20.89
CA ASN A 194 -14.98 -18.00 21.21
C ASN A 194 -16.22 -17.29 20.64
N ILE A 195 -16.12 -16.77 19.41
CA ILE A 195 -17.22 -16.08 18.73
C ILE A 195 -18.21 -17.13 18.22
N PRO A 196 -19.51 -17.02 18.57
CA PRO A 196 -20.54 -17.96 18.11
C PRO A 196 -20.61 -18.03 16.57
N LYS A 197 -21.00 -19.20 16.04
CA LYS A 197 -21.06 -19.41 14.56
C LYS A 197 -22.11 -18.54 13.87
N GLU A 198 -23.16 -18.17 14.58
CA GLU A 198 -24.23 -17.27 14.12
C GLU A 198 -23.82 -15.80 14.04
N ASN A 199 -22.68 -15.44 14.63
CA ASN A 199 -22.18 -14.06 14.58
C ASN A 199 -21.51 -13.77 13.24
N THR A 200 -21.69 -12.54 12.75
CA THR A 200 -20.99 -12.02 11.57
C THR A 200 -19.74 -11.28 12.02
N ILE A 201 -18.59 -11.69 11.50
CA ILE A 201 -17.29 -11.08 11.81
C ILE A 201 -16.94 -10.03 10.74
N PHE A 202 -16.83 -8.79 11.16
CA PHE A 202 -16.24 -7.70 10.40
C PHE A 202 -14.75 -7.58 10.74
N LEU A 203 -13.89 -7.40 9.74
CA LEU A 203 -12.44 -7.32 9.93
C LEU A 203 -11.90 -5.97 9.46
N TYR A 204 -11.24 -5.26 10.36
CA TYR A 204 -10.29 -4.23 9.98
C TYR A 204 -8.87 -4.78 10.09
N GLN A 205 -8.08 -4.75 9.01
CA GLN A 205 -6.66 -5.15 9.04
C GLN A 205 -5.72 -4.05 8.60
N GLY A 206 -4.52 -4.01 9.20
CA GLY A 206 -3.43 -3.10 8.82
C GLY A 206 -3.08 -2.06 9.87
N GLY A 207 -2.56 -0.92 9.45
CA GLY A 207 -2.06 0.12 10.35
C GLY A 207 -3.17 0.76 11.19
N LEU A 208 -2.99 0.73 12.51
CA LEU A 208 -3.88 1.37 13.50
C LEU A 208 -3.39 2.81 13.74
N SER A 209 -3.73 3.71 12.84
CA SER A 209 -3.27 5.10 12.86
C SER A 209 -4.38 6.09 12.46
N SER A 210 -4.19 7.35 12.85
CA SER A 210 -5.13 8.44 12.52
C SER A 210 -5.30 8.57 10.99
N GLY A 211 -6.50 8.96 10.57
CA GLY A 211 -6.89 9.06 9.17
C GLY A 211 -7.30 7.72 8.52
N ARG A 212 -7.18 6.62 9.25
CA ARG A 212 -7.60 5.28 8.81
C ARG A 212 -8.99 4.88 9.30
N GLY A 213 -9.71 5.79 9.96
CA GLY A 213 -11.07 5.60 10.44
C GLY A 213 -11.22 4.68 11.66
N ILE A 214 -10.15 4.46 12.44
CA ILE A 214 -10.16 3.58 13.61
C ILE A 214 -11.15 4.07 14.65
N GLU A 215 -11.05 5.36 15.01
CA GLU A 215 -11.91 5.99 16.02
C GLU A 215 -13.37 5.95 15.60
N ILE A 216 -13.64 6.21 14.32
CA ILE A 216 -15.00 6.18 13.75
C ILE A 216 -15.56 4.75 13.81
N LEU A 217 -14.76 3.73 13.47
CA LEU A 217 -15.17 2.33 13.51
C LEU A 217 -15.47 1.86 14.94
N LEU A 218 -14.62 2.20 15.90
CA LEU A 218 -14.84 1.88 17.31
C LEU A 218 -16.18 2.44 17.81
N GLU A 219 -16.46 3.70 17.50
CA GLU A 219 -17.73 4.32 17.88
C GLU A 219 -18.92 3.74 17.08
N SER A 220 -18.72 3.36 15.81
CA SER A 220 -19.80 2.78 15.01
C SER A 220 -20.26 1.44 15.56
N PHE A 221 -19.35 0.56 16.01
CA PHE A 221 -19.71 -0.74 16.56
C PHE A 221 -20.35 -0.67 17.95
N LYS A 222 -20.24 0.44 18.66
CA LYS A 222 -21.06 0.72 19.86
C LYS A 222 -22.51 1.10 19.49
N LEU A 223 -22.74 1.57 18.26
CA LEU A 223 -24.06 1.96 17.75
C LEU A 223 -24.74 0.87 16.92
N VAL A 224 -24.02 -0.22 16.59
CA VAL A 224 -24.61 -1.35 15.88
C VAL A 224 -25.59 -2.07 16.78
N ASP A 225 -26.88 -1.93 16.47
CA ASP A 225 -27.98 -2.56 17.18
C ASP A 225 -28.22 -3.98 16.61
N ASP A 226 -27.21 -4.82 16.75
CA ASP A 226 -27.24 -6.24 16.38
C ASP A 226 -26.20 -7.00 17.21
N GLU A 227 -26.66 -7.77 18.18
CA GLU A 227 -25.80 -8.54 19.10
C GLU A 227 -24.95 -9.60 18.38
N LYS A 228 -25.27 -9.93 17.13
CA LYS A 228 -24.52 -10.90 16.33
C LYS A 228 -23.40 -10.27 15.49
N SER A 229 -23.32 -8.95 15.43
CA SER A 229 -22.27 -8.25 14.70
C SER A 229 -21.07 -7.94 15.57
N VAL A 230 -19.91 -8.51 15.21
CA VAL A 230 -18.65 -8.29 15.93
C VAL A 230 -17.57 -7.77 14.98
N ILE A 231 -16.66 -6.96 15.50
CA ILE A 231 -15.50 -6.47 14.75
C ILE A 231 -14.18 -6.96 15.36
N VAL A 232 -13.30 -7.42 14.49
CA VAL A 232 -11.91 -7.74 14.85
C VAL A 232 -11.00 -6.68 14.22
N PHE A 233 -10.19 -6.03 15.03
CA PHE A 233 -9.10 -5.17 14.58
C PHE A 233 -7.80 -5.97 14.61
N MET A 234 -7.22 -6.24 13.45
CA MET A 234 -5.96 -6.96 13.30
C MET A 234 -4.88 -6.01 12.77
N GLY A 235 -3.89 -5.68 13.62
CA GLY A 235 -2.85 -4.75 13.17
C GLY A 235 -1.95 -4.24 14.29
N TYR A 236 -1.23 -3.18 13.98
CA TYR A 236 -0.36 -2.47 14.91
C TYR A 236 -0.34 -0.97 14.59
N GLY A 237 0.01 -0.15 15.54
CA GLY A 237 0.16 1.29 15.30
C GLY A 237 -0.09 2.15 16.52
N PRO A 238 0.00 3.48 16.38
CA PRO A 238 -0.17 4.42 17.48
C PRO A 238 -1.53 4.33 18.20
N LEU A 239 -2.59 3.87 17.52
CA LEU A 239 -3.94 3.75 18.09
C LEU A 239 -4.25 2.33 18.63
N GLU A 240 -3.26 1.45 18.71
CA GLU A 240 -3.44 0.08 19.24
C GLU A 240 -4.01 0.10 20.66
N TYR A 241 -3.53 1.03 21.50
CA TYR A 241 -4.02 1.19 22.87
C TYR A 241 -5.53 1.48 22.93
N LEU A 242 -6.03 2.32 22.00
CA LEU A 242 -7.45 2.69 21.93
C LEU A 242 -8.33 1.49 21.55
N VAL A 243 -7.85 0.67 20.62
CA VAL A 243 -8.55 -0.56 20.22
C VAL A 243 -8.60 -1.56 21.38
N LYS A 244 -7.48 -1.76 22.07
CA LYS A 244 -7.41 -2.66 23.24
C LYS A 244 -8.35 -2.20 24.37
N GLU A 245 -8.33 -0.91 24.69
CA GLU A 245 -9.23 -0.32 25.69
C GLU A 245 -10.70 -0.50 25.32
N SER A 246 -11.04 -0.36 24.03
CA SER A 246 -12.41 -0.57 23.55
C SER A 246 -12.81 -2.04 23.60
N ALA A 247 -11.90 -2.96 23.28
CA ALA A 247 -12.15 -4.40 23.35
C ALA A 247 -12.37 -4.91 24.79
N GLU A 248 -11.76 -4.27 25.79
CA GLU A 248 -12.00 -4.57 27.21
C GLU A 248 -13.39 -4.12 27.71
N LYS A 249 -14.01 -3.16 27.03
CA LYS A 249 -15.27 -2.52 27.46
C LYS A 249 -16.49 -2.96 26.65
N ASN A 250 -16.29 -3.62 25.51
CA ASN A 250 -17.37 -3.98 24.57
C ASN A 250 -17.20 -5.40 24.06
N ASP A 251 -18.17 -6.24 24.29
CA ASP A 251 -18.13 -7.67 23.97
C ASP A 251 -18.16 -7.96 22.44
N ASN A 252 -18.47 -6.96 21.62
CA ASN A 252 -18.50 -7.07 20.16
C ASN A 252 -17.23 -6.47 19.46
N ILE A 253 -16.21 -6.07 20.22
CA ILE A 253 -14.97 -5.53 19.69
C ILE A 253 -13.79 -6.39 20.13
N TYR A 254 -12.96 -6.84 19.18
CA TYR A 254 -11.81 -7.70 19.45
C TYR A 254 -10.53 -7.09 18.87
N PHE A 255 -9.41 -7.33 19.54
CA PHE A 255 -8.08 -6.98 19.06
C PHE A 255 -7.25 -8.22 18.77
N HIS A 256 -6.57 -8.21 17.61
CA HIS A 256 -5.55 -9.18 17.24
C HIS A 256 -4.29 -8.44 16.79
N PRO A 257 -3.08 -8.84 17.27
CA PRO A 257 -1.85 -8.26 16.74
C PRO A 257 -1.69 -8.56 15.25
N ALA A 258 -0.85 -7.78 14.55
CA ALA A 258 -0.54 -8.07 13.16
C ALA A 258 0.08 -9.47 13.01
N VAL A 259 -0.20 -10.09 11.88
CA VAL A 259 0.36 -11.39 11.49
C VAL A 259 1.34 -11.24 10.34
N SER A 260 2.18 -12.25 10.12
CA SER A 260 3.09 -12.27 8.97
C SER A 260 2.32 -12.35 7.64
N PRO A 261 2.88 -11.81 6.54
CA PRO A 261 2.23 -11.85 5.23
C PRO A 261 1.85 -13.25 4.74
N ASP A 262 2.62 -14.27 5.11
CA ASP A 262 2.42 -15.66 4.65
C ASP A 262 1.09 -16.25 5.12
N VAL A 263 0.63 -15.87 6.33
CA VAL A 263 -0.61 -16.36 6.94
C VAL A 263 -1.74 -15.32 6.90
N LEU A 264 -1.48 -14.12 6.38
CA LEU A 264 -2.43 -13.01 6.39
C LEU A 264 -3.77 -13.39 5.78
N LEU A 265 -3.78 -14.04 4.61
CA LEU A 265 -5.02 -14.42 3.92
C LEU A 265 -5.81 -15.50 4.66
N ASP A 266 -5.16 -16.37 5.43
CA ASP A 266 -5.84 -17.38 6.26
C ASP A 266 -6.61 -16.69 7.40
N TYR A 267 -6.02 -15.68 8.05
CA TYR A 267 -6.71 -14.85 9.03
C TYR A 267 -7.81 -14.01 8.39
N THR A 268 -7.53 -13.39 7.23
CA THR A 268 -8.51 -12.58 6.52
C THR A 268 -9.74 -13.39 6.11
N SER A 269 -9.55 -14.63 5.63
CA SER A 269 -10.64 -15.53 5.25
C SER A 269 -11.53 -15.96 6.42
N SER A 270 -11.04 -15.79 7.66
CA SER A 270 -11.79 -16.11 8.88
C SER A 270 -12.89 -15.10 9.22
N ALA A 271 -12.94 -13.97 8.48
CA ALA A 271 -14.01 -12.97 8.62
C ALA A 271 -15.11 -13.14 7.56
N ASP A 272 -16.21 -12.42 7.73
CA ASP A 272 -17.34 -12.42 6.81
C ASP A 272 -17.38 -11.14 5.95
N PHE A 273 -16.82 -10.02 6.43
CA PHE A 273 -16.67 -8.76 5.71
C PHE A 273 -15.34 -8.10 6.07
N GLY A 274 -14.66 -7.52 5.07
CA GLY A 274 -13.50 -6.66 5.30
C GLY A 274 -13.92 -5.19 5.32
N ILE A 275 -13.35 -4.39 6.23
CA ILE A 275 -13.66 -2.96 6.33
C ILE A 275 -12.42 -2.13 6.01
N SER A 276 -12.56 -1.19 5.08
CA SER A 276 -11.54 -0.22 4.72
C SER A 276 -12.12 1.20 4.78
N THR A 277 -12.08 1.80 5.95
CA THR A 277 -12.52 3.18 6.19
C THR A 277 -11.30 4.10 6.21
N ILE A 278 -11.21 4.97 5.22
CA ILE A 278 -10.18 6.01 5.14
C ILE A 278 -10.89 7.35 5.18
N GLU A 279 -10.35 8.31 5.92
CA GLU A 279 -10.89 9.64 6.05
C GLU A 279 -10.52 10.51 4.84
N ASP A 280 -11.44 11.34 4.35
CA ASP A 280 -11.20 12.25 3.24
C ASP A 280 -10.42 13.50 3.69
N SER A 281 -9.23 13.29 4.22
CA SER A 281 -8.38 14.35 4.77
C SER A 281 -7.40 14.94 3.76
N CYS A 282 -7.14 14.26 2.63
CA CYS A 282 -6.23 14.72 1.59
C CYS A 282 -6.54 14.04 0.24
N LEU A 283 -6.01 14.60 -0.87
CA LEU A 283 -6.24 14.03 -2.20
C LEU A 283 -5.58 12.64 -2.38
N SER A 284 -4.44 12.38 -1.73
CA SER A 284 -3.84 11.04 -1.74
C SER A 284 -4.80 10.00 -1.18
N TYR A 285 -5.47 10.29 -0.07
CA TYR A 285 -6.49 9.40 0.50
C TYR A 285 -7.74 9.30 -0.36
N ARG A 286 -8.22 10.42 -0.92
CA ARG A 286 -9.38 10.44 -1.81
C ARG A 286 -9.21 9.55 -3.04
N TYR A 287 -7.99 9.43 -3.55
CA TYR A 287 -7.67 8.70 -4.77
C TYR A 287 -6.94 7.36 -4.52
N CYS A 288 -6.82 6.92 -3.26
CA CYS A 288 -6.13 5.68 -2.96
C CYS A 288 -6.96 4.43 -3.25
N LEU A 289 -6.23 3.34 -3.54
CA LEU A 289 -6.71 1.97 -3.52
C LEU A 289 -5.85 1.19 -2.51
N PRO A 290 -6.29 1.11 -1.24
CA PRO A 290 -5.47 0.49 -0.20
C PRO A 290 -5.35 -1.03 -0.37
N ASN A 291 -4.16 -1.56 -0.11
CA ASN A 291 -3.81 -2.98 -0.27
C ASN A 291 -4.83 -3.92 0.39
N LYS A 292 -5.31 -3.56 1.59
CA LYS A 292 -6.28 -4.37 2.33
C LYS A 292 -7.57 -4.68 1.57
N MET A 293 -8.00 -3.80 0.65
CA MET A 293 -9.17 -4.09 -0.19
C MET A 293 -8.92 -5.29 -1.10
N PHE A 294 -7.75 -5.34 -1.73
CA PHE A 294 -7.36 -6.46 -2.58
C PHE A 294 -7.10 -7.73 -1.78
N GLU A 295 -6.59 -7.61 -0.55
CA GLU A 295 -6.40 -8.72 0.37
C GLU A 295 -7.75 -9.31 0.81
N TYR A 296 -8.76 -8.48 1.11
CA TYR A 296 -10.12 -8.93 1.40
C TYR A 296 -10.74 -9.66 0.21
N LEU A 297 -10.65 -9.08 -0.98
CA LEU A 297 -11.18 -9.69 -2.20
C LEU A 297 -10.46 -10.99 -2.54
N MET A 298 -9.12 -11.06 -2.36
CA MET A 298 -8.36 -12.29 -2.54
C MET A 298 -8.75 -13.37 -1.52
N ALA A 299 -9.03 -12.97 -0.28
CA ALA A 299 -9.54 -13.86 0.78
C ALA A 299 -11.03 -14.20 0.63
N GLU A 300 -11.64 -13.77 -0.45
CA GLU A 300 -13.04 -14.07 -0.82
C GLU A 300 -14.08 -13.49 0.15
N ILE A 301 -13.76 -12.37 0.80
CA ILE A 301 -14.74 -11.67 1.64
C ILE A 301 -15.14 -10.33 1.02
N PRO A 302 -16.44 -9.98 1.05
CA PRO A 302 -16.94 -8.70 0.56
C PRO A 302 -16.42 -7.55 1.41
N VAL A 303 -16.39 -6.35 0.81
CA VAL A 303 -15.79 -5.18 1.44
C VAL A 303 -16.82 -4.10 1.79
N ILE A 304 -16.57 -3.41 2.91
CA ILE A 304 -17.21 -2.14 3.27
C ILE A 304 -16.16 -1.04 3.13
N VAL A 305 -16.45 0.00 2.37
CA VAL A 305 -15.48 1.05 2.08
C VAL A 305 -16.04 2.45 2.32
N SER A 306 -15.17 3.41 2.61
CA SER A 306 -15.51 4.83 2.59
C SER A 306 -15.92 5.28 1.20
N ASN A 307 -16.77 6.32 1.11
CA ASN A 307 -17.19 6.95 -0.14
C ASN A 307 -16.06 7.81 -0.74
N LEU A 308 -14.91 7.18 -1.03
CA LEU A 308 -13.79 7.80 -1.69
C LEU A 308 -13.73 7.35 -3.15
N HIS A 309 -13.27 8.22 -4.04
CA HIS A 309 -13.41 8.10 -5.49
C HIS A 309 -13.05 6.72 -6.05
N GLU A 310 -11.84 6.26 -5.82
CA GLU A 310 -11.35 4.98 -6.39
C GLU A 310 -11.89 3.77 -5.64
N MET A 311 -12.01 3.85 -4.32
CA MET A 311 -12.56 2.77 -3.49
C MET A 311 -14.02 2.51 -3.86
N LYS A 312 -14.82 3.58 -3.95
CA LYS A 312 -16.23 3.51 -4.39
C LYS A 312 -16.33 2.91 -5.78
N ARG A 313 -15.55 3.44 -6.75
CA ARG A 313 -15.58 2.95 -8.13
C ARG A 313 -15.31 1.45 -8.19
N LEU A 314 -14.25 0.98 -7.53
CA LEU A 314 -13.93 -0.46 -7.51
C LEU A 314 -15.07 -1.30 -6.96
N VAL A 315 -15.70 -0.87 -5.86
CA VAL A 315 -16.77 -1.63 -5.20
C VAL A 315 -18.06 -1.61 -6.01
N GLU A 316 -18.50 -0.45 -6.52
CA GLU A 316 -19.75 -0.30 -7.26
C GLU A 316 -19.69 -0.94 -8.65
N ASP A 317 -18.62 -0.71 -9.41
CA ASP A 317 -18.45 -1.28 -10.77
C ASP A 317 -18.40 -2.79 -10.74
N ASN A 318 -17.77 -3.37 -9.72
CA ASN A 318 -17.63 -4.82 -9.59
C ASN A 318 -18.70 -5.48 -8.68
N LYS A 319 -19.48 -4.70 -7.95
CA LYS A 319 -20.53 -5.18 -7.01
C LYS A 319 -19.98 -6.19 -6.01
N VAL A 320 -18.89 -5.84 -5.33
CA VAL A 320 -18.15 -6.73 -4.41
C VAL A 320 -18.28 -6.30 -2.95
N GLY A 321 -19.19 -5.40 -2.63
CA GLY A 321 -19.39 -4.92 -1.27
C GLY A 321 -20.34 -3.75 -1.18
N VAL A 322 -20.19 -2.95 -0.11
CA VAL A 322 -21.06 -1.81 0.22
C VAL A 322 -20.19 -0.56 0.41
N VAL A 323 -20.67 0.57 -0.08
CA VAL A 323 -20.02 1.88 0.08
C VAL A 323 -20.75 2.67 1.18
N ALA A 324 -20.04 3.07 2.22
CA ALA A 324 -20.59 3.90 3.28
C ALA A 324 -21.05 5.25 2.72
N LYS A 325 -22.30 5.64 2.98
CA LYS A 325 -22.83 6.95 2.53
C LYS A 325 -22.09 8.09 3.20
N GLU A 326 -21.79 7.94 4.49
CA GLU A 326 -21.07 8.89 5.31
C GLU A 326 -20.01 8.18 6.15
N ASN A 327 -18.83 8.77 6.24
CA ASN A 327 -17.76 8.27 7.09
C ASN A 327 -17.90 8.83 8.53
N THR A 328 -19.05 8.53 9.16
CA THR A 328 -19.40 8.90 10.54
C THR A 328 -19.76 7.63 11.32
N PRO A 329 -19.71 7.63 12.66
CA PRO A 329 -20.09 6.46 13.45
C PRO A 329 -21.49 5.95 13.11
N LYS A 330 -22.47 6.86 12.95
CA LYS A 330 -23.84 6.54 12.56
C LYS A 330 -23.91 5.99 11.13
N GLY A 331 -23.28 6.66 10.17
CA GLY A 331 -23.27 6.23 8.77
C GLY A 331 -22.65 4.85 8.58
N LEU A 332 -21.55 4.56 9.30
CA LEU A 332 -20.94 3.22 9.26
C LEU A 332 -21.81 2.15 9.96
N SER A 333 -22.46 2.46 11.08
CA SER A 333 -23.39 1.50 11.71
C SER A 333 -24.59 1.17 10.79
N GLU A 334 -25.10 2.13 10.04
CA GLU A 334 -26.12 1.93 9.01
C GLU A 334 -25.58 1.10 7.85
N THR A 335 -24.33 1.33 7.43
CA THR A 335 -23.68 0.55 6.36
C THR A 335 -23.44 -0.91 6.78
N VAL A 336 -23.11 -1.16 8.04
CA VAL A 336 -23.01 -2.52 8.59
C VAL A 336 -24.36 -3.24 8.47
N LYS A 337 -25.48 -2.57 8.82
CA LYS A 337 -26.82 -3.13 8.66
C LYS A 337 -27.18 -3.41 7.20
N GLU A 338 -26.79 -2.52 6.26
CA GLU A 338 -26.97 -2.75 4.82
C GLU A 338 -26.15 -3.97 4.34
N ALA A 339 -24.91 -4.10 4.79
CA ALA A 339 -24.05 -5.23 4.45
C ALA A 339 -24.65 -6.58 4.93
N LEU A 340 -25.25 -6.63 6.11
CA LEU A 340 -25.93 -7.83 6.63
C LEU A 340 -27.12 -8.26 5.77
N GLN A 341 -27.78 -7.33 5.08
CA GLN A 341 -28.92 -7.57 4.20
C GLN A 341 -28.50 -7.88 2.76
N SER A 342 -27.22 -7.79 2.44
CA SER A 342 -26.72 -8.01 1.07
C SER A 342 -26.83 -9.49 0.65
N ASP A 343 -27.00 -9.69 -0.65
CA ASP A 343 -26.98 -11.02 -1.28
C ASP A 343 -25.54 -11.58 -1.30
N LYS A 344 -25.23 -12.39 -0.29
CA LYS A 344 -23.90 -12.96 -0.09
C LYS A 344 -23.46 -13.86 -1.25
N GLU A 345 -24.34 -14.62 -1.86
CA GLU A 345 -24.03 -15.50 -2.99
C GLU A 345 -23.62 -14.67 -4.22
N LYS A 346 -24.35 -13.61 -4.48
CA LYS A 346 -24.04 -12.68 -5.57
C LYS A 346 -22.72 -11.94 -5.35
N LEU A 347 -22.47 -11.47 -4.13
CA LEU A 347 -21.19 -10.85 -3.78
C LEU A 347 -20.03 -11.84 -3.99
N GLN A 348 -20.19 -13.07 -3.50
CA GLN A 348 -19.18 -14.12 -3.65
C GLN A 348 -18.88 -14.43 -5.12
N HIS A 349 -19.91 -14.57 -5.95
CA HIS A 349 -19.74 -14.80 -7.39
C HIS A 349 -18.96 -13.67 -8.08
N ASN A 350 -19.23 -12.42 -7.71
CA ASN A 350 -18.54 -11.27 -8.26
C ASN A 350 -17.07 -11.20 -7.79
N ILE A 351 -16.82 -11.52 -6.51
CA ILE A 351 -15.47 -11.55 -5.95
C ILE A 351 -14.60 -12.57 -6.68
N GLN A 352 -15.13 -13.74 -7.03
CA GLN A 352 -14.38 -14.73 -7.81
C GLN A 352 -13.89 -14.18 -9.15
N LYS A 353 -14.73 -13.38 -9.84
CA LYS A 353 -14.30 -12.72 -11.10
C LYS A 353 -13.24 -11.63 -10.86
N VAL A 354 -13.38 -10.89 -9.77
CA VAL A 354 -12.49 -9.76 -9.43
C VAL A 354 -11.10 -10.26 -9.04
N LYS A 355 -10.98 -11.40 -8.38
CA LYS A 355 -9.69 -12.05 -8.07
C LYS A 355 -8.85 -12.34 -9.32
N GLU A 356 -9.49 -12.72 -10.43
CA GLU A 356 -8.81 -13.00 -11.70
C GLU A 356 -8.22 -11.74 -12.35
N ILE A 357 -8.70 -10.55 -11.96
CA ILE A 357 -8.27 -9.26 -12.51
C ILE A 357 -7.30 -8.55 -11.57
N TYR A 358 -7.63 -8.54 -10.28
CA TYR A 358 -6.86 -7.81 -9.26
C TYR A 358 -5.95 -8.76 -8.47
N ASN A 359 -4.97 -9.34 -9.12
CA ASN A 359 -3.92 -10.17 -8.56
C ASN A 359 -2.54 -9.69 -9.04
N TRP A 360 -1.48 -10.16 -8.40
CA TRP A 360 -0.14 -9.72 -8.74
C TRP A 360 0.29 -10.19 -10.15
N GLU A 361 -0.14 -11.34 -10.57
CA GLU A 361 0.19 -11.92 -11.89
C GLU A 361 -0.28 -11.02 -13.04
N GLU A 362 -1.42 -10.35 -12.89
CA GLU A 362 -1.90 -9.35 -13.86
C GLU A 362 -1.13 -8.03 -13.74
N GLN A 363 -0.77 -7.60 -12.54
CA GLN A 363 0.05 -6.40 -12.33
C GLN A 363 1.50 -6.60 -12.82
N GLU A 364 2.05 -7.80 -12.65
CA GLU A 364 3.36 -8.18 -13.18
C GLU A 364 3.44 -8.00 -14.69
N LYS A 365 2.39 -8.34 -15.44
CA LYS A 365 2.35 -8.13 -16.90
C LYS A 365 2.52 -6.65 -17.26
N VAL A 366 1.80 -5.77 -16.55
CA VAL A 366 1.91 -4.32 -16.76
C VAL A 366 3.31 -3.82 -16.40
N LEU A 367 3.86 -4.26 -15.26
CA LEU A 367 5.22 -3.92 -14.85
C LEU A 367 6.24 -4.31 -15.93
N LEU A 368 6.18 -5.56 -16.41
CA LEU A 368 7.10 -6.07 -17.41
C LEU A 368 6.96 -5.36 -18.76
N GLU A 369 5.77 -4.90 -19.13
CA GLU A 369 5.55 -4.10 -20.35
C GLU A 369 6.28 -2.75 -20.24
N VAL A 370 6.21 -2.08 -19.07
CA VAL A 370 6.96 -0.84 -18.82
C VAL A 370 8.45 -1.03 -19.07
N TYR A 371 9.02 -2.15 -18.62
CA TYR A 371 10.45 -2.43 -18.79
C TYR A 371 10.83 -2.83 -20.22
N LYS A 372 9.99 -3.60 -20.91
CA LYS A 372 10.20 -3.94 -22.33
C LYS A 372 10.24 -2.69 -23.20
N ASP A 373 9.38 -1.72 -22.94
CA ASP A 373 9.38 -0.44 -23.65
C ASP A 373 10.67 0.36 -23.43
N LEU A 374 11.31 0.23 -22.27
CA LEU A 374 12.59 0.88 -21.96
C LEU A 374 13.77 0.21 -22.67
N ASP A 375 13.71 -1.11 -22.85
CA ASP A 375 14.76 -1.88 -23.54
C ASP A 375 14.70 -1.67 -25.08
N ALA A 376 13.53 -1.30 -25.61
CA ALA A 376 13.31 -1.09 -27.04
C ALA A 376 13.72 0.32 -27.54
N ASN A 377 13.93 1.28 -26.63
CA ASN A 377 14.28 2.67 -26.89
C ASN A 377 15.69 3.00 -26.32
#